data_1bfe6369adfaa5e1995b2ef35c5c34d7
#
_entry.id   1bfe6369adfaa5e1995b2ef35c5c34d7
#
_cell.length_a   1.000
_cell.length_b   1.000
_cell.length_c   1.000
_cell.angle_alpha   90.00
_cell.angle_beta   90.00
_cell.angle_gamma   90.00
#
_symmetry.space_group_name_H-M   'P 1'
#
loop_
_entity.id
_entity.type
_entity.pdbx_description
1 polymer ?
#
loop_
_entity_poly.entity_id
_entity_poly.type
_entity_poly.pdbx_seq_one_letter_code
_entity_poly.pdbx_strand_id
1 'polypeptide(L)'
;MRQSDPINALRFLSIDAVQKANSGHPGMPMGMAEIATALWKNHLQHNPLNPTWFNRDRFVLSNGHGSMLLYSLLHLTGYALSIDDIKDFRQLRSKTPGHPEYDLDTGIETTTGPLGQGIGNAVGMAISEKILAAEFNKEDIKPIDHYTYVFLGDGCLMEGVSHEVCSFASTHNLGKLICFYDQNGISIDGEIENWFTDDSVKRFDGYGWQTICVDGHNVEDINEAIVKAKNETNKPSMIFCKTTIGFGSPNKSGTADVHGAPLGDEEIEKTRKALDWQYSPFEVPEDIYEFWNSKDCGNKLNANWDEIVKNYQEKYPDESIELLRRIKGQMPENFEENFKAFLDDCNLNNPSMATRKASKACLDFFVKEMPELIGGSADLTPSNNTYSASSSTFSNKNPSGNHINYGVREFGMSAIMNGMVLHGGIKPYGATFLVFTDYARNAVRLSALMGLPNIFVYTHDSVALGEDGPTHQPIEHMVTLRSTPNLNNWRPADLVETAVAWKDAVSSTKTPTCLIFSRQGTSAITRT
;
A
#
# COMPACT_ATOMS: atom_id res chain seq x y z
N MET A 1 35.62 -11.09 2.33
CA MET A 1 34.16 -11.36 2.33
C MET A 1 33.85 -12.47 1.32
N ARG A 2 33.13 -13.52 1.70
CA ARG A 2 32.57 -14.53 0.78
C ARG A 2 31.31 -13.99 0.12
N GLN A 3 30.93 -14.51 -1.04
CA GLN A 3 29.73 -14.08 -1.75
C GLN A 3 28.42 -14.28 -0.93
N SER A 4 28.41 -15.31 -0.06
CA SER A 4 27.26 -15.60 0.80
C SER A 4 27.19 -14.72 2.08
N ASP A 5 28.25 -14.03 2.48
CA ASP A 5 28.29 -13.30 3.75
C ASP A 5 27.28 -12.16 3.84
N PRO A 6 27.09 -11.30 2.80
CA PRO A 6 26.07 -10.28 2.84
C PRO A 6 24.64 -10.84 2.94
N ILE A 7 24.38 -11.98 2.30
CA ILE A 7 23.07 -12.66 2.36
C ILE A 7 22.85 -13.24 3.75
N ASN A 8 23.89 -13.87 4.32
CA ASN A 8 23.83 -14.45 5.66
C ASN A 8 23.70 -13.37 6.75
N ALA A 9 24.19 -12.15 6.54
CA ALA A 9 23.96 -11.04 7.46
C ALA A 9 22.47 -10.76 7.65
N LEU A 10 21.65 -10.80 6.59
CA LEU A 10 20.19 -10.65 6.69
C LEU A 10 19.57 -11.78 7.53
N ARG A 11 20.03 -13.03 7.31
CA ARG A 11 19.55 -14.18 8.06
C ARG A 11 19.88 -14.06 9.55
N PHE A 12 21.14 -13.77 9.88
CA PHE A 12 21.58 -13.76 11.27
C PHE A 12 21.09 -12.56 12.05
N LEU A 13 20.98 -11.37 11.47
CA LEU A 13 20.31 -10.24 12.12
C LEU A 13 18.84 -10.59 12.45
N SER A 14 18.16 -11.28 11.55
CA SER A 14 16.76 -11.70 11.77
C SER A 14 16.63 -12.77 12.85
N ILE A 15 17.49 -13.79 12.81
CA ILE A 15 17.49 -14.88 13.80
C ILE A 15 17.84 -14.35 15.18
N ASP A 16 18.90 -13.55 15.28
CA ASP A 16 19.42 -13.04 16.56
C ASP A 16 18.41 -12.10 17.23
N ALA A 17 17.72 -11.24 16.44
CA ALA A 17 16.68 -10.36 16.96
C ALA A 17 15.45 -11.13 17.45
N VAL A 18 14.98 -12.12 16.69
CA VAL A 18 13.86 -12.99 17.08
C VAL A 18 14.24 -13.81 18.33
N GLN A 19 15.45 -14.34 18.42
CA GLN A 19 15.92 -15.09 19.58
C GLN A 19 16.01 -14.19 20.82
N LYS A 20 16.59 -13.00 20.70
CA LYS A 20 16.68 -12.04 21.81
C LYS A 20 15.30 -11.63 22.32
N ALA A 21 14.35 -11.37 21.42
CA ALA A 21 12.98 -11.03 21.77
C ALA A 21 12.18 -12.23 22.32
N ASN A 22 12.69 -13.45 22.15
CA ASN A 22 12.00 -14.71 22.41
C ASN A 22 10.60 -14.75 21.75
N SER A 23 10.45 -14.07 20.60
CA SER A 23 9.20 -13.94 19.85
C SER A 23 9.48 -13.43 18.45
N GLY A 24 8.82 -13.97 17.44
CA GLY A 24 8.91 -13.50 16.06
C GLY A 24 8.93 -14.63 15.03
N HIS A 25 9.18 -14.27 13.78
CA HIS A 25 9.07 -15.16 12.62
C HIS A 25 10.40 -15.20 11.87
N PRO A 26 11.32 -16.12 12.18
CA PRO A 26 12.63 -16.17 11.54
C PRO A 26 12.63 -16.88 10.19
N GLY A 27 11.65 -17.76 9.94
CA GLY A 27 11.68 -18.70 8.82
C GLY A 27 11.61 -18.04 7.44
N MET A 28 10.68 -17.08 7.27
CA MET A 28 10.56 -16.32 6.03
C MET A 28 11.81 -15.45 5.76
N PRO A 29 12.32 -14.63 6.70
CA PRO A 29 13.58 -13.91 6.50
C PRO A 29 14.75 -14.79 6.07
N MET A 30 14.86 -16.00 6.61
CA MET A 30 15.89 -16.95 6.22
C MET A 30 15.71 -17.46 4.78
N GLY A 31 14.46 -17.73 4.39
CA GLY A 31 14.12 -18.27 3.07
C GLY A 31 14.22 -17.25 1.94
N MET A 32 13.90 -15.98 2.21
CA MET A 32 13.86 -14.92 1.18
C MET A 32 15.14 -14.06 1.12
N ALA A 33 16.22 -14.41 1.78
CA ALA A 33 17.40 -13.57 1.85
C ALA A 33 18.08 -13.35 0.49
N GLU A 34 18.10 -14.35 -0.41
CA GLU A 34 18.61 -14.22 -1.79
C GLU A 34 17.71 -13.28 -2.62
N ILE A 35 16.39 -13.44 -2.52
CA ILE A 35 15.41 -12.60 -3.23
C ILE A 35 15.57 -11.15 -2.81
N ALA A 36 15.68 -10.92 -1.50
CA ALA A 36 15.90 -9.60 -0.94
C ALA A 36 17.23 -8.99 -1.42
N THR A 37 18.29 -9.80 -1.47
CA THR A 37 19.60 -9.34 -1.94
C THR A 37 19.55 -8.96 -3.42
N ALA A 38 18.97 -9.80 -4.28
CA ALA A 38 18.84 -9.51 -5.70
C ALA A 38 18.08 -8.20 -5.93
N LEU A 39 16.93 -8.01 -5.28
CA LEU A 39 16.11 -6.81 -5.44
C LEU A 39 16.80 -5.55 -4.89
N TRP A 40 17.16 -5.56 -3.61
CA TRP A 40 17.63 -4.36 -2.91
C TRP A 40 19.02 -3.89 -3.36
N LYS A 41 19.88 -4.82 -3.77
CA LYS A 41 21.22 -4.47 -4.22
C LYS A 41 21.28 -4.03 -5.67
N ASN A 42 20.48 -4.65 -6.54
CA ASN A 42 20.68 -4.52 -7.98
C ASN A 42 19.56 -3.76 -8.70
N HIS A 43 18.36 -3.67 -8.12
CA HIS A 43 17.20 -3.17 -8.86
C HIS A 43 16.40 -2.08 -8.18
N LEU A 44 16.31 -2.07 -6.84
CA LEU A 44 15.51 -1.10 -6.09
C LEU A 44 16.18 0.28 -6.10
N GLN A 45 15.47 1.28 -6.60
CA GLN A 45 15.91 2.67 -6.57
C GLN A 45 15.37 3.36 -5.31
N HIS A 46 16.26 3.58 -4.35
CA HIS A 46 15.91 4.18 -3.07
C HIS A 46 17.04 5.08 -2.55
N ASN A 47 16.72 5.97 -1.62
CA ASN A 47 17.72 6.83 -0.98
C ASN A 47 17.56 6.77 0.55
N PRO A 48 18.44 6.07 1.28
CA PRO A 48 18.38 6.02 2.75
C PRO A 48 18.50 7.38 3.44
N LEU A 49 19.15 8.37 2.80
CA LEU A 49 19.31 9.72 3.33
C LEU A 49 18.13 10.66 3.00
N ASN A 50 17.28 10.27 2.04
CA ASN A 50 16.03 10.95 1.72
C ASN A 50 14.92 9.92 1.47
N PRO A 51 14.39 9.27 2.52
CA PRO A 51 13.38 8.22 2.38
C PRO A 51 12.04 8.72 1.83
N THR A 52 11.84 10.04 1.81
CA THR A 52 10.66 10.70 1.26
C THR A 52 10.83 11.14 -0.19
N TRP A 53 11.98 10.86 -0.85
CA TRP A 53 12.17 11.15 -2.26
C TRP A 53 11.01 10.61 -3.10
N PHE A 54 10.32 11.51 -3.83
CA PHE A 54 9.03 11.16 -4.42
C PHE A 54 9.14 10.08 -5.51
N ASN A 55 10.16 10.13 -6.35
CA ASN A 55 10.32 9.16 -7.45
C ASN A 55 11.14 7.91 -7.06
N ARG A 56 11.27 7.60 -5.77
CA ARG A 56 11.83 6.33 -5.31
C ARG A 56 10.91 5.18 -5.68
N ASP A 57 11.46 3.99 -5.89
CA ASP A 57 10.66 2.77 -5.93
C ASP A 57 9.97 2.54 -4.57
N ARG A 58 8.83 1.88 -4.58
CA ARG A 58 8.09 1.49 -3.37
C ARG A 58 8.33 0.01 -3.08
N PHE A 59 8.63 -0.29 -1.82
CA PHE A 59 8.77 -1.66 -1.36
C PHE A 59 7.73 -2.00 -0.30
N VAL A 60 6.94 -3.04 -0.53
CA VAL A 60 5.89 -3.51 0.36
C VAL A 60 6.17 -4.94 0.81
N LEU A 61 6.34 -5.14 2.12
CA LEU A 61 6.41 -6.47 2.71
C LEU A 61 4.99 -6.90 3.10
N SER A 62 4.25 -7.53 2.16
CA SER A 62 2.86 -7.96 2.40
C SER A 62 2.77 -9.15 3.37
N ASN A 63 3.78 -10.04 3.40
CA ASN A 63 3.99 -11.05 4.43
C ASN A 63 4.68 -10.44 5.66
N GLY A 64 4.01 -9.46 6.28
CA GLY A 64 4.56 -8.59 7.32
C GLY A 64 5.04 -9.30 8.59
N HIS A 65 4.70 -10.58 8.79
CA HIS A 65 5.27 -11.39 9.88
C HIS A 65 6.79 -11.56 9.73
N GLY A 66 7.33 -11.54 8.50
CA GLY A 66 8.77 -11.53 8.21
C GLY A 66 9.46 -10.18 8.40
N SER A 67 8.94 -9.33 9.27
CA SER A 67 9.36 -7.92 9.49
C SER A 67 10.86 -7.75 9.69
N MET A 68 11.53 -8.71 10.32
CA MET A 68 12.97 -8.65 10.55
C MET A 68 13.80 -8.65 9.26
N LEU A 69 13.30 -9.23 8.15
CA LEU A 69 13.95 -9.09 6.85
C LEU A 69 13.99 -7.63 6.42
N LEU A 70 12.86 -6.93 6.51
CA LEU A 70 12.77 -5.50 6.17
C LEU A 70 13.66 -4.65 7.07
N TYR A 71 13.61 -4.87 8.38
CA TYR A 71 14.42 -4.10 9.33
C TYR A 71 15.92 -4.32 9.11
N SER A 72 16.35 -5.55 8.83
CA SER A 72 17.74 -5.87 8.51
C SER A 72 18.19 -5.17 7.22
N LEU A 73 17.35 -5.14 6.18
CA LEU A 73 17.61 -4.43 4.92
C LEU A 73 17.73 -2.91 5.15
N LEU A 74 16.78 -2.31 5.88
CA LEU A 74 16.81 -0.88 6.18
C LEU A 74 18.06 -0.50 6.99
N HIS A 75 18.42 -1.30 8.01
CA HIS A 75 19.63 -1.10 8.79
C HIS A 75 20.89 -1.17 7.91
N LEU A 76 21.05 -2.24 7.16
CA LEU A 76 22.26 -2.47 6.38
C LEU A 76 22.43 -1.49 5.22
N THR A 77 21.34 -1.08 4.57
CA THR A 77 21.40 -0.12 3.47
C THR A 77 21.59 1.33 3.91
N GLY A 78 21.44 1.60 5.22
CA GLY A 78 21.82 2.87 5.84
C GLY A 78 20.69 3.84 6.14
N TYR A 79 19.44 3.36 6.25
CA TYR A 79 18.33 4.14 6.81
C TYR A 79 18.54 4.45 8.30
N ALA A 80 17.68 5.30 8.86
CA ALA A 80 17.75 5.74 10.26
C ALA A 80 17.32 4.65 11.27
N LEU A 81 17.84 3.43 11.09
CA LEU A 81 17.60 2.27 11.92
C LEU A 81 18.93 1.68 12.39
N SER A 82 19.24 1.84 13.67
CA SER A 82 20.52 1.41 14.26
C SER A 82 20.53 -0.07 14.61
N ILE A 83 21.73 -0.62 14.89
CA ILE A 83 21.86 -2.00 15.41
C ILE A 83 21.19 -2.15 16.78
N ASP A 84 21.10 -1.10 17.57
CA ASP A 84 20.41 -1.14 18.86
C ASP A 84 18.87 -1.16 18.66
N ASP A 85 18.35 -0.48 17.62
CA ASP A 85 16.94 -0.62 17.23
C ASP A 85 16.63 -2.07 16.78
N ILE A 86 17.55 -2.74 16.07
CA ILE A 86 17.43 -4.17 15.72
C ILE A 86 17.40 -5.06 16.98
N LYS A 87 18.27 -4.77 17.96
CA LYS A 87 18.30 -5.49 19.24
C LYS A 87 17.04 -5.30 20.07
N ASP A 88 16.34 -4.19 19.87
CA ASP A 88 15.09 -3.86 20.57
C ASP A 88 13.83 -4.32 19.82
N PHE A 89 13.99 -5.30 18.93
CA PHE A 89 12.85 -5.90 18.21
C PHE A 89 11.73 -6.34 19.17
N ARG A 90 10.49 -5.95 18.84
CA ARG A 90 9.27 -6.23 19.63
C ARG A 90 9.25 -5.63 21.04
N GLN A 91 10.15 -4.71 21.37
CA GLN A 91 10.07 -4.03 22.67
C GLN A 91 9.11 -2.82 22.59
N LEU A 92 8.58 -2.42 23.74
CA LEU A 92 7.64 -1.30 23.84
C LEU A 92 8.30 0.00 23.31
N ARG A 93 7.66 0.68 22.37
CA ARG A 93 8.14 1.90 21.69
C ARG A 93 9.40 1.71 20.84
N SER A 94 9.76 0.48 20.51
CA SER A 94 10.83 0.20 19.55
C SER A 94 10.45 0.68 18.15
N LYS A 95 11.45 1.07 17.35
CA LYS A 95 11.30 1.32 15.91
C LYS A 95 11.16 0.03 15.09
N THR A 96 11.29 -1.13 15.73
CA THR A 96 11.19 -2.45 15.13
C THR A 96 10.05 -3.26 15.76
N PRO A 97 8.78 -2.84 15.60
CA PRO A 97 7.63 -3.58 16.09
C PRO A 97 7.53 -4.97 15.43
N GLY A 98 6.69 -5.83 16.00
CA GLY A 98 6.56 -7.23 15.54
C GLY A 98 6.12 -7.40 14.07
N HIS A 99 5.43 -6.42 13.54
CA HIS A 99 5.04 -6.29 12.13
C HIS A 99 5.32 -4.85 11.69
N PRO A 100 5.62 -4.58 10.40
CA PRO A 100 5.94 -3.25 9.93
C PRO A 100 4.81 -2.25 10.25
N GLU A 101 5.16 -1.10 10.81
CA GLU A 101 4.30 0.05 11.00
C GLU A 101 4.78 1.20 10.10
N TYR A 102 3.85 1.86 9.43
CA TYR A 102 4.14 2.95 8.49
C TYR A 102 5.00 4.05 9.15
N ASP A 103 6.20 4.23 8.64
CA ASP A 103 7.17 5.23 9.10
C ASP A 103 8.16 5.51 7.98
N LEU A 104 7.91 6.54 7.19
CA LEU A 104 8.80 6.90 6.07
C LEU A 104 10.17 7.35 6.53
N ASP A 105 10.32 7.93 7.72
CA ASP A 105 11.63 8.37 8.23
C ASP A 105 12.59 7.18 8.40
N THR A 106 12.06 6.01 8.70
CA THR A 106 12.81 4.75 8.75
C THR A 106 12.77 3.94 7.46
N GLY A 107 11.99 4.36 6.45
CA GLY A 107 11.87 3.69 5.15
C GLY A 107 10.75 2.64 5.07
N ILE A 108 9.84 2.60 6.04
CA ILE A 108 8.70 1.67 6.06
C ILE A 108 7.51 2.29 5.33
N GLU A 109 7.18 1.77 4.15
CA GLU A 109 6.18 2.34 3.23
C GLU A 109 4.72 2.11 3.67
N THR A 110 4.44 1.09 4.47
CA THR A 110 3.07 0.77 4.91
C THR A 110 3.06 -0.14 6.12
N THR A 111 1.97 -0.08 6.90
CA THR A 111 1.67 -1.04 7.97
C THR A 111 1.13 -2.33 7.38
N THR A 112 1.80 -3.45 7.67
CA THR A 112 1.38 -4.80 7.29
C THR A 112 1.32 -5.72 8.51
N GLY A 113 0.97 -7.00 8.29
CA GLY A 113 0.70 -7.96 9.35
C GLY A 113 -0.67 -8.61 9.14
N PRO A 114 -1.78 -7.87 8.92
CA PRO A 114 -2.99 -8.44 8.34
C PRO A 114 -2.72 -8.83 6.88
N LEU A 115 -2.61 -10.14 6.63
CA LEU A 115 -2.22 -10.70 5.33
C LEU A 115 -3.17 -10.25 4.19
N GLY A 116 -2.65 -10.13 2.98
CA GLY A 116 -3.41 -9.72 1.80
C GLY A 116 -3.62 -8.21 1.64
N GLN A 117 -3.52 -7.39 2.69
CA GLN A 117 -3.71 -5.95 2.56
C GLN A 117 -2.49 -5.23 1.97
N GLY A 118 -1.28 -5.72 2.23
CA GLY A 118 -0.05 -5.14 1.66
C GLY A 118 -0.05 -5.13 0.14
N ILE A 119 -0.45 -6.24 -0.52
CA ILE A 119 -0.58 -6.25 -1.98
C ILE A 119 -1.68 -5.30 -2.47
N GLY A 120 -2.78 -5.12 -1.72
CA GLY A 120 -3.80 -4.12 -2.01
C GLY A 120 -3.24 -2.69 -1.98
N ASN A 121 -2.42 -2.38 -0.98
CA ASN A 121 -1.73 -1.09 -0.89
C ASN A 121 -0.76 -0.90 -2.07
N ALA A 122 -0.01 -1.93 -2.43
CA ALA A 122 0.90 -1.89 -3.57
C ALA A 122 0.18 -1.64 -4.92
N VAL A 123 -0.99 -2.24 -5.10
CA VAL A 123 -1.86 -1.96 -6.27
C VAL A 123 -2.25 -0.48 -6.28
N GLY A 124 -2.60 0.10 -5.12
CA GLY A 124 -2.91 1.52 -4.99
C GLY A 124 -1.71 2.43 -5.32
N MET A 125 -0.51 2.06 -4.89
CA MET A 125 0.73 2.78 -5.23
C MET A 125 1.00 2.73 -6.73
N ALA A 126 0.86 1.56 -7.38
CA ALA A 126 1.07 1.41 -8.81
C ALA A 126 0.02 2.15 -9.67
N ILE A 127 -1.24 2.24 -9.19
CA ILE A 127 -2.28 3.07 -9.83
C ILE A 127 -1.90 4.54 -9.75
N SER A 128 -1.46 5.01 -8.58
CA SER A 128 -1.07 6.40 -8.38
C SER A 128 0.09 6.79 -9.29
N GLU A 129 1.12 5.94 -9.40
CA GLU A 129 2.20 6.15 -10.35
C GLU A 129 1.67 6.26 -11.79
N LYS A 130 0.81 5.32 -12.20
CA LYS A 130 0.26 5.29 -13.56
C LYS A 130 -0.57 6.54 -13.91
N ILE A 131 -1.40 7.01 -12.98
CA ILE A 131 -2.22 8.22 -13.18
C ILE A 131 -1.32 9.45 -13.28
N LEU A 132 -0.40 9.63 -12.32
CA LEU A 132 0.50 10.78 -12.29
C LEU A 132 1.45 10.79 -13.49
N ALA A 133 1.98 9.63 -13.88
CA ALA A 133 2.81 9.50 -15.08
C ALA A 133 2.04 9.87 -16.35
N ALA A 134 0.78 9.45 -16.48
CA ALA A 134 -0.06 9.79 -17.62
C ALA A 134 -0.43 11.28 -17.70
N GLU A 135 -0.52 11.94 -16.56
CA GLU A 135 -0.86 13.37 -16.49
C GLU A 135 0.38 14.26 -16.69
N PHE A 136 1.49 13.94 -16.03
CA PHE A 136 2.63 14.84 -15.95
C PHE A 136 3.82 14.48 -16.84
N ASN A 137 4.01 13.21 -17.23
CA ASN A 137 5.11 12.85 -18.10
C ASN A 137 4.92 13.41 -19.51
N LYS A 138 5.99 13.91 -20.10
CA LYS A 138 6.07 14.33 -21.51
C LYS A 138 6.97 13.37 -22.27
N GLU A 139 6.95 13.43 -23.60
CA GLU A 139 7.77 12.54 -24.45
C GLU A 139 9.27 12.65 -24.13
N ASP A 140 9.72 13.83 -23.77
CA ASP A 140 11.14 14.18 -23.55
C ASP A 140 11.55 14.24 -22.08
N ILE A 141 10.62 14.43 -21.13
CA ILE A 141 10.91 14.54 -19.69
C ILE A 141 9.88 13.76 -18.89
N LYS A 142 10.36 12.83 -18.04
CA LYS A 142 9.51 11.96 -17.23
C LYS A 142 9.82 12.14 -15.75
N PRO A 143 9.14 13.05 -15.05
CA PRO A 143 9.33 13.24 -13.61
C PRO A 143 8.77 12.10 -12.75
N ILE A 144 7.89 11.25 -13.29
CA ILE A 144 7.25 10.12 -12.60
C ILE A 144 7.62 8.82 -13.31
N ASP A 145 8.55 8.04 -12.72
CA ASP A 145 9.01 6.79 -13.33
C ASP A 145 9.61 5.87 -12.25
N HIS A 146 8.79 5.15 -11.51
CA HIS A 146 9.22 4.24 -10.46
C HIS A 146 8.34 3.00 -10.40
N TYR A 147 8.89 1.94 -9.81
CA TYR A 147 8.24 0.65 -9.64
C TYR A 147 7.66 0.49 -8.23
N THR A 148 6.71 -0.43 -8.10
CA THR A 148 6.23 -0.94 -6.82
C THR A 148 6.57 -2.42 -6.73
N TYR A 149 7.38 -2.79 -5.72
CA TYR A 149 7.80 -4.16 -5.45
C TYR A 149 7.10 -4.71 -4.21
N VAL A 150 6.71 -5.97 -4.27
CA VAL A 150 5.97 -6.63 -3.17
C VAL A 150 6.57 -7.99 -2.86
N PHE A 151 6.84 -8.25 -1.57
CA PHE A 151 7.06 -9.61 -1.09
C PHE A 151 5.78 -10.13 -0.45
N LEU A 152 5.41 -11.36 -0.76
CA LEU A 152 4.21 -12.03 -0.25
C LEU A 152 4.43 -13.54 -0.13
N GLY A 153 3.61 -14.20 0.67
CA GLY A 153 3.67 -15.65 0.88
C GLY A 153 2.31 -16.31 0.70
N ASP A 154 2.24 -17.62 0.96
CA ASP A 154 1.05 -18.45 0.80
C ASP A 154 -0.18 -17.85 1.47
N GLY A 155 -0.07 -17.43 2.74
CA GLY A 155 -1.17 -16.83 3.48
C GLY A 155 -1.70 -15.53 2.87
N CYS A 156 -0.85 -14.72 2.22
CA CYS A 156 -1.30 -13.53 1.49
C CYS A 156 -2.19 -13.90 0.31
N LEU A 157 -1.90 -15.01 -0.39
CA LEU A 157 -2.66 -15.46 -1.55
C LEU A 157 -3.90 -16.27 -1.19
N MET A 158 -4.01 -16.77 0.05
CA MET A 158 -5.23 -17.38 0.59
C MET A 158 -6.30 -16.33 0.92
N GLU A 159 -5.91 -15.11 1.28
CA GLU A 159 -6.83 -14.04 1.63
C GLU A 159 -7.69 -13.60 0.43
N GLY A 160 -9.02 -13.49 0.64
CA GLY A 160 -9.97 -13.10 -0.41
C GLY A 160 -9.63 -11.76 -1.08
N VAL A 161 -9.13 -10.79 -0.31
CA VAL A 161 -8.74 -9.46 -0.83
C VAL A 161 -7.64 -9.55 -1.89
N SER A 162 -6.76 -10.56 -1.84
CA SER A 162 -5.74 -10.76 -2.87
C SER A 162 -6.34 -11.07 -4.23
N HIS A 163 -7.42 -11.85 -4.28
CA HIS A 163 -8.16 -12.14 -5.51
C HIS A 163 -8.79 -10.87 -6.10
N GLU A 164 -9.38 -10.02 -5.24
CA GLU A 164 -9.99 -8.76 -5.64
C GLU A 164 -8.95 -7.84 -6.29
N VAL A 165 -7.82 -7.58 -5.60
CA VAL A 165 -6.84 -6.59 -6.03
C VAL A 165 -5.94 -7.10 -7.17
N CYS A 166 -5.60 -8.39 -7.21
CA CYS A 166 -4.79 -8.95 -8.29
C CYS A 166 -5.55 -9.00 -9.62
N SER A 167 -6.83 -9.38 -9.61
CA SER A 167 -7.70 -9.29 -10.78
C SER A 167 -7.86 -7.83 -11.27
N PHE A 168 -7.98 -6.89 -10.34
CA PHE A 168 -8.08 -5.47 -10.64
C PHE A 168 -6.77 -4.92 -11.26
N ALA A 169 -5.61 -5.30 -10.73
CA ALA A 169 -4.30 -4.85 -11.21
C ALA A 169 -4.05 -5.19 -12.68
N SER A 170 -4.40 -6.41 -13.11
CA SER A 170 -4.24 -6.80 -14.52
C SER A 170 -5.24 -6.08 -15.43
N THR A 171 -6.49 -5.89 -14.98
CA THR A 171 -7.50 -5.12 -15.72
C THR A 171 -7.00 -3.73 -16.10
N HIS A 172 -6.19 -3.14 -15.23
CA HIS A 172 -5.61 -1.80 -15.43
C HIS A 172 -4.17 -1.81 -15.95
N ASN A 173 -3.64 -2.96 -16.39
CA ASN A 173 -2.31 -3.07 -16.99
C ASN A 173 -1.22 -2.39 -16.15
N LEU A 174 -1.10 -2.75 -14.86
CA LEU A 174 -0.14 -2.14 -13.96
C LEU A 174 1.27 -2.74 -14.14
N GLY A 175 1.93 -2.45 -15.27
CA GLY A 175 3.21 -3.06 -15.65
C GLY A 175 4.38 -2.71 -14.72
N LYS A 176 4.26 -1.70 -13.88
CA LYS A 176 5.27 -1.35 -12.87
C LYS A 176 5.03 -1.98 -11.49
N LEU A 177 4.05 -2.89 -11.38
CA LEU A 177 3.83 -3.70 -10.18
C LEU A 177 4.52 -5.06 -10.36
N ILE A 178 5.54 -5.33 -9.55
CA ILE A 178 6.32 -6.57 -9.56
C ILE A 178 6.25 -7.22 -8.20
N CYS A 179 5.67 -8.41 -8.15
CA CYS A 179 5.46 -9.18 -6.92
C CYS A 179 6.36 -10.41 -6.89
N PHE A 180 6.89 -10.74 -5.71
CA PHE A 180 7.66 -11.95 -5.44
C PHE A 180 6.88 -12.82 -4.48
N TYR A 181 6.51 -13.99 -4.93
CA TYR A 181 5.80 -14.96 -4.12
C TYR A 181 6.77 -15.96 -3.52
N ASP A 182 6.91 -15.91 -2.19
CA ASP A 182 7.64 -16.89 -1.38
C ASP A 182 6.85 -18.20 -1.35
N GLN A 183 7.12 -19.07 -2.32
CA GLN A 183 6.46 -20.35 -2.49
C GLN A 183 7.20 -21.42 -1.70
N ASN A 184 7.08 -21.38 -0.37
CA ASN A 184 7.76 -22.32 0.51
C ASN A 184 6.87 -23.50 0.97
N GLY A 185 5.56 -23.44 0.77
CA GLY A 185 4.62 -24.51 1.05
C GLY A 185 4.33 -24.76 2.54
N ILE A 186 4.72 -23.82 3.42
CA ILE A 186 4.58 -23.97 4.88
C ILE A 186 3.81 -22.78 5.46
N SER A 187 2.82 -23.07 6.28
CA SER A 187 2.18 -22.09 7.14
C SER A 187 2.37 -22.44 8.62
N ILE A 188 1.74 -21.70 9.53
CA ILE A 188 1.85 -21.96 10.97
C ILE A 188 1.25 -23.31 11.38
N ASP A 189 0.25 -23.80 10.63
CA ASP A 189 -0.41 -25.08 10.87
C ASP A 189 0.34 -26.27 10.22
N GLY A 190 1.41 -26.02 9.45
CA GLY A 190 2.19 -27.05 8.78
C GLY A 190 2.23 -26.93 7.25
N GLU A 191 2.37 -28.05 6.57
CA GLU A 191 2.36 -28.13 5.11
C GLU A 191 0.98 -27.78 4.55
N ILE A 192 0.94 -26.85 3.57
CA ILE A 192 -0.32 -26.26 3.06
C ILE A 192 -1.13 -27.19 2.15
N GLU A 193 -0.61 -28.34 1.75
CA GLU A 193 -1.24 -29.24 0.78
C GLU A 193 -2.65 -29.71 1.17
N ASN A 194 -3.00 -29.63 2.46
CA ASN A 194 -4.33 -30.04 2.95
C ASN A 194 -5.39 -28.93 2.90
N TRP A 195 -5.01 -27.66 2.62
CA TRP A 195 -5.96 -26.53 2.59
C TRP A 195 -5.66 -25.46 1.54
N PHE A 196 -4.54 -25.57 0.82
CA PHE A 196 -4.20 -24.66 -0.27
C PHE A 196 -3.47 -25.40 -1.39
N THR A 197 -4.24 -25.90 -2.35
CA THR A 197 -3.77 -26.70 -3.49
C THR A 197 -3.98 -26.00 -4.82
N ASP A 198 -4.23 -24.68 -4.79
CA ASP A 198 -4.42 -23.88 -5.98
C ASP A 198 -3.15 -23.90 -6.85
N ASP A 199 -3.34 -24.14 -8.17
CA ASP A 199 -2.29 -23.85 -9.13
C ASP A 199 -2.17 -22.32 -9.28
N SER A 200 -1.37 -21.73 -8.41
CA SER A 200 -1.24 -20.26 -8.35
C SER A 200 -0.66 -19.67 -9.63
N VAL A 201 0.17 -20.40 -10.38
CA VAL A 201 0.67 -19.96 -11.70
C VAL A 201 -0.50 -19.80 -12.67
N LYS A 202 -1.32 -20.85 -12.82
CA LYS A 202 -2.51 -20.78 -13.70
C LYS A 202 -3.52 -19.73 -13.23
N ARG A 203 -3.66 -19.55 -11.91
CA ARG A 203 -4.54 -18.52 -11.36
C ARG A 203 -4.11 -17.13 -11.80
N PHE A 204 -2.83 -16.80 -11.69
CA PHE A 204 -2.28 -15.50 -12.10
C PHE A 204 -2.24 -15.33 -13.63
N ASP A 205 -1.96 -16.40 -14.39
CA ASP A 205 -2.14 -16.40 -15.84
C ASP A 205 -3.61 -16.09 -16.21
N GLY A 206 -4.56 -16.71 -15.50
CA GLY A 206 -6.00 -16.46 -15.68
C GLY A 206 -6.43 -15.02 -15.33
N TYR A 207 -5.75 -14.36 -14.40
CA TYR A 207 -5.94 -12.93 -14.16
C TYR A 207 -5.34 -12.05 -15.27
N GLY A 208 -4.41 -12.57 -16.07
CA GLY A 208 -3.70 -11.81 -17.10
C GLY A 208 -2.37 -11.21 -16.64
N TRP A 209 -1.78 -11.71 -15.57
CA TRP A 209 -0.44 -11.34 -15.12
C TRP A 209 0.65 -12.01 -15.98
N GLN A 210 1.84 -11.42 -15.99
CA GLN A 210 3.04 -12.15 -16.38
C GLN A 210 3.47 -13.04 -15.22
N THR A 211 3.67 -14.33 -15.47
CA THR A 211 4.16 -15.30 -14.49
C THR A 211 5.57 -15.75 -14.82
N ILE A 212 6.46 -15.76 -13.82
CA ILE A 212 7.87 -16.16 -13.96
C ILE A 212 8.20 -17.07 -12.79
N CYS A 213 8.70 -18.29 -13.05
CA CYS A 213 9.09 -19.23 -11.99
C CYS A 213 10.61 -19.29 -11.90
N VAL A 214 11.16 -19.21 -10.68
CA VAL A 214 12.59 -19.24 -10.42
C VAL A 214 12.93 -20.09 -9.18
N ASP A 215 14.17 -20.52 -9.09
CA ASP A 215 14.76 -20.95 -7.83
C ASP A 215 14.98 -19.71 -6.94
N GLY A 216 14.25 -19.62 -5.81
CA GLY A 216 14.34 -18.50 -4.88
C GLY A 216 15.66 -18.41 -4.10
N HIS A 217 16.55 -19.40 -4.24
CA HIS A 217 17.90 -19.40 -3.68
C HIS A 217 18.99 -19.12 -4.71
N ASN A 218 18.62 -18.87 -5.99
CA ASN A 218 19.56 -18.50 -7.04
C ASN A 218 19.44 -17.01 -7.38
N VAL A 219 20.42 -16.20 -6.94
CA VAL A 219 20.42 -14.75 -7.13
C VAL A 219 20.42 -14.35 -8.61
N GLU A 220 21.13 -15.11 -9.47
CA GLU A 220 21.22 -14.87 -10.90
C GLU A 220 19.85 -15.06 -11.57
N ASP A 221 19.15 -16.18 -11.29
CA ASP A 221 17.81 -16.46 -11.82
C ASP A 221 16.81 -15.37 -11.42
N ILE A 222 16.92 -14.90 -10.15
CA ILE A 222 16.05 -13.83 -9.64
C ILE A 222 16.34 -12.51 -10.36
N ASN A 223 17.62 -12.15 -10.58
CA ASN A 223 17.99 -10.95 -11.32
C ASN A 223 17.44 -10.98 -12.75
N GLU A 224 17.59 -12.11 -13.46
CA GLU A 224 17.04 -12.27 -14.81
C GLU A 224 15.50 -12.15 -14.83
N ALA A 225 14.83 -12.71 -13.83
CA ALA A 225 13.38 -12.58 -13.68
C ALA A 225 12.93 -11.13 -13.46
N ILE A 226 13.65 -10.36 -12.64
CA ILE A 226 13.36 -8.93 -12.43
C ILE A 226 13.53 -8.14 -13.72
N VAL A 227 14.61 -8.39 -14.48
CA VAL A 227 14.83 -7.75 -15.79
C VAL A 227 13.69 -8.10 -16.75
N LYS A 228 13.27 -9.37 -16.79
CA LYS A 228 12.15 -9.82 -17.63
C LYS A 228 10.83 -9.17 -17.20
N ALA A 229 10.60 -9.01 -15.89
CA ALA A 229 9.42 -8.34 -15.35
C ALA A 229 9.41 -6.84 -15.71
N LYS A 230 10.54 -6.15 -15.60
CA LYS A 230 10.67 -4.73 -16.01
C LYS A 230 10.46 -4.48 -17.51
N ASN A 231 10.73 -5.46 -18.35
CA ASN A 231 10.50 -5.38 -19.79
C ASN A 231 9.03 -5.58 -20.18
N GLU A 232 8.19 -6.08 -19.26
CA GLU A 232 6.74 -6.19 -19.47
C GLU A 232 6.04 -4.92 -18.95
N THR A 233 5.59 -4.08 -19.86
CA THR A 233 5.01 -2.78 -19.52
C THR A 233 3.48 -2.76 -19.45
N ASN A 234 2.82 -3.85 -19.88
CA ASN A 234 1.37 -3.91 -20.02
C ASN A 234 0.70 -4.88 -19.05
N LYS A 235 1.48 -5.61 -18.26
CA LYS A 235 0.96 -6.57 -17.28
C LYS A 235 1.72 -6.44 -15.97
N PRO A 236 1.05 -6.54 -14.82
CA PRO A 236 1.77 -6.77 -13.57
C PRO A 236 2.47 -8.13 -13.62
N SER A 237 3.58 -8.26 -12.89
CA SER A 237 4.40 -9.48 -12.87
C SER A 237 4.38 -10.16 -11.52
N MET A 238 4.19 -11.49 -11.52
CA MET A 238 4.36 -12.34 -10.35
C MET A 238 5.54 -13.28 -10.57
N ILE A 239 6.59 -13.11 -9.77
CA ILE A 239 7.76 -13.98 -9.75
C ILE A 239 7.53 -15.03 -8.66
N PHE A 240 7.33 -16.26 -9.07
CA PHE A 240 7.14 -17.43 -8.21
C PHE A 240 8.51 -17.93 -7.79
N CYS A 241 8.90 -17.64 -6.56
CA CYS A 241 10.20 -18.01 -6.02
C CYS A 241 10.05 -19.27 -5.18
N LYS A 242 10.52 -20.41 -5.68
CA LYS A 242 10.54 -21.64 -4.87
C LYS A 242 11.62 -21.50 -3.82
N THR A 243 11.22 -21.46 -2.55
CA THR A 243 12.13 -21.29 -1.42
C THR A 243 11.99 -22.42 -0.40
N THR A 244 12.85 -22.36 0.61
CA THR A 244 12.76 -23.22 1.78
C THR A 244 12.66 -22.33 3.02
N ILE A 245 11.54 -22.39 3.74
CA ILE A 245 11.41 -21.68 5.02
C ILE A 245 12.49 -22.09 5.99
N GLY A 246 13.11 -21.14 6.70
CA GLY A 246 14.19 -21.46 7.63
C GLY A 246 15.46 -22.00 6.97
N PHE A 247 15.73 -21.60 5.71
CA PHE A 247 16.90 -22.01 4.94
C PHE A 247 18.20 -21.89 5.74
N GLY A 248 18.98 -22.96 5.76
CA GLY A 248 20.25 -23.06 6.49
C GLY A 248 20.14 -23.62 7.92
N SER A 249 18.95 -23.76 8.49
CA SER A 249 18.76 -24.46 9.76
C SER A 249 18.83 -25.98 9.55
N PRO A 250 19.77 -26.71 10.21
CA PRO A 250 19.96 -28.13 9.94
C PRO A 250 18.78 -29.02 10.32
N ASN A 251 18.03 -28.67 11.38
CA ASN A 251 16.96 -29.51 11.91
C ASN A 251 15.56 -28.94 11.72
N LYS A 252 15.42 -27.64 11.43
CA LYS A 252 14.12 -26.97 11.37
C LYS A 252 13.77 -26.41 9.99
N SER A 253 14.72 -26.41 9.05
CA SER A 253 14.47 -25.96 7.67
C SER A 253 13.35 -26.76 7.01
N GLY A 254 12.43 -26.08 6.31
CA GLY A 254 11.29 -26.70 5.65
C GLY A 254 10.16 -27.16 6.58
N THR A 255 10.14 -26.73 7.83
CA THR A 255 9.11 -27.10 8.80
C THR A 255 8.35 -25.89 9.37
N ALA A 256 7.18 -26.11 9.94
CA ALA A 256 6.40 -25.10 10.63
C ALA A 256 7.08 -24.57 11.92
N ASP A 257 8.01 -25.31 12.50
CA ASP A 257 8.71 -24.95 13.74
C ASP A 257 9.51 -23.65 13.64
N VAL A 258 9.90 -23.25 12.43
CA VAL A 258 10.61 -21.99 12.21
C VAL A 258 9.68 -20.87 11.74
N HIS A 259 8.39 -21.14 11.51
CA HIS A 259 7.47 -20.14 10.98
C HIS A 259 7.29 -18.98 11.97
N GLY A 260 6.86 -19.23 13.18
CA GLY A 260 6.48 -18.21 14.15
C GLY A 260 7.09 -18.34 15.54
N ALA A 261 8.24 -19.02 15.66
CA ALA A 261 8.94 -19.23 16.92
C ALA A 261 10.46 -19.04 16.77
N PRO A 262 11.19 -18.65 17.85
CA PRO A 262 12.63 -18.63 17.84
C PRO A 262 13.23 -20.00 17.54
N LEU A 263 14.40 -20.04 16.90
CA LEU A 263 15.09 -21.29 16.61
C LEU A 263 15.56 -22.02 17.88
N GLY A 264 15.91 -21.27 18.92
CA GLY A 264 16.61 -21.75 20.11
C GLY A 264 18.13 -21.71 19.92
N ASP A 265 18.86 -21.50 21.03
CA ASP A 265 20.30 -21.24 21.00
C ASP A 265 21.10 -22.39 20.36
N GLU A 266 20.74 -23.65 20.67
CA GLU A 266 21.40 -24.82 20.08
C GLU A 266 21.25 -24.88 18.56
N GLU A 267 20.06 -24.59 18.04
CA GLU A 267 19.80 -24.60 16.59
C GLU A 267 20.47 -23.42 15.88
N ILE A 268 20.54 -22.25 16.51
CA ILE A 268 21.27 -21.09 16.00
C ILE A 268 22.74 -21.41 15.84
N GLU A 269 23.36 -22.04 16.83
CA GLU A 269 24.77 -22.46 16.76
C GLU A 269 25.03 -23.47 15.63
N LYS A 270 24.09 -24.41 15.42
CA LYS A 270 24.16 -25.34 14.29
C LYS A 270 24.00 -24.61 12.95
N THR A 271 23.11 -23.64 12.89
CA THR A 271 22.84 -22.81 11.69
C THR A 271 24.07 -21.96 11.35
N ARG A 272 24.73 -21.34 12.36
CA ARG A 272 26.01 -20.62 12.17
C ARG A 272 27.07 -21.51 11.56
N LYS A 273 27.22 -22.75 12.05
CA LYS A 273 28.15 -23.72 11.50
C LYS A 273 27.78 -24.15 10.08
N ALA A 274 26.53 -24.43 9.82
CA ALA A 274 26.04 -24.88 8.51
C ALA A 274 26.22 -23.81 7.41
N LEU A 275 26.05 -22.56 7.75
CA LEU A 275 26.21 -21.41 6.85
C LEU A 275 27.61 -20.79 6.93
N ASP A 276 28.53 -21.40 7.73
CA ASP A 276 29.91 -20.92 7.96
C ASP A 276 29.96 -19.45 8.40
N TRP A 277 29.02 -19.02 9.26
CA TRP A 277 28.94 -17.68 9.83
C TRP A 277 29.64 -17.61 11.17
N GLN A 278 30.78 -16.91 11.23
CA GLN A 278 31.69 -16.95 12.38
C GLN A 278 31.53 -15.77 13.34
N TYR A 279 30.62 -14.84 13.04
CA TYR A 279 30.46 -13.62 13.83
C TYR A 279 29.47 -13.83 14.98
N SER A 280 29.68 -13.09 16.06
CA SER A 280 28.81 -13.10 17.24
C SER A 280 27.40 -12.54 16.93
N PRO A 281 26.40 -12.77 17.79
CA PRO A 281 25.08 -12.15 17.60
C PRO A 281 25.18 -10.62 17.44
N PHE A 282 24.50 -10.11 16.42
CA PHE A 282 24.46 -8.68 16.04
C PHE A 282 25.81 -8.09 15.60
N GLU A 283 26.83 -8.90 15.42
CA GLU A 283 28.12 -8.48 14.86
C GLU A 283 28.06 -8.60 13.33
N VAL A 284 28.22 -7.47 12.65
CA VAL A 284 28.30 -7.39 11.18
C VAL A 284 29.63 -6.71 10.82
N PRO A 285 30.50 -7.37 10.04
CA PRO A 285 31.76 -6.80 9.58
C PRO A 285 31.57 -5.55 8.69
N GLU A 286 32.57 -4.66 8.70
CA GLU A 286 32.55 -3.42 7.93
C GLU A 286 32.41 -3.65 6.42
N ASP A 287 33.07 -4.65 5.87
CA ASP A 287 33.00 -5.00 4.44
C ASP A 287 31.58 -5.44 4.01
N ILE A 288 30.76 -5.97 4.93
CA ILE A 288 29.35 -6.28 4.71
C ILE A 288 28.51 -4.98 4.74
N TYR A 289 28.79 -4.05 5.67
CA TYR A 289 28.16 -2.73 5.65
C TYR A 289 28.51 -1.97 4.36
N GLU A 290 29.76 -1.98 3.91
CA GLU A 290 30.18 -1.39 2.64
C GLU A 290 29.43 -1.99 1.45
N PHE A 291 29.27 -3.33 1.43
CA PHE A 291 28.48 -3.99 0.38
C PHE A 291 27.04 -3.48 0.32
N TRP A 292 26.36 -3.37 1.47
CA TRP A 292 24.96 -2.99 1.53
C TRP A 292 24.73 -1.47 1.42
N ASN A 293 25.72 -0.65 1.75
CA ASN A 293 25.58 0.80 1.80
C ASN A 293 25.01 1.37 0.49
N SER A 294 23.82 1.97 0.58
CA SER A 294 23.10 2.54 -0.56
C SER A 294 23.07 4.08 -0.54
N LYS A 295 23.73 4.74 0.43
CA LYS A 295 23.64 6.19 0.63
C LYS A 295 24.16 7.00 -0.57
N ASP A 296 25.36 6.65 -1.07
CA ASP A 296 25.96 7.39 -2.18
C ASP A 296 25.21 7.15 -3.51
N CYS A 297 24.80 5.90 -3.74
CA CYS A 297 24.00 5.55 -4.91
C CYS A 297 22.63 6.26 -4.85
N GLY A 298 21.96 6.20 -3.70
CA GLY A 298 20.67 6.85 -3.48
C GLY A 298 20.73 8.37 -3.67
N ASN A 299 21.78 9.01 -3.13
CA ASN A 299 21.99 10.45 -3.35
C ASN A 299 22.17 10.81 -4.83
N LYS A 300 22.90 9.99 -5.60
CA LYS A 300 23.07 10.21 -7.05
C LYS A 300 21.75 10.07 -7.80
N LEU A 301 20.96 9.05 -7.47
CA LEU A 301 19.63 8.84 -8.08
C LEU A 301 18.70 10.01 -7.77
N ASN A 302 18.69 10.48 -6.52
CA ASN A 302 17.87 11.61 -6.11
C ASN A 302 18.34 12.91 -6.82
N ALA A 303 19.64 13.19 -6.86
CA ALA A 303 20.17 14.36 -7.54
C ALA A 303 19.86 14.37 -9.05
N ASN A 304 19.91 13.22 -9.71
CA ASN A 304 19.49 13.07 -11.11
C ASN A 304 18.00 13.41 -11.28
N TRP A 305 17.15 12.96 -10.36
CA TRP A 305 15.73 13.29 -10.39
C TRP A 305 15.48 14.78 -10.13
N ASP A 306 16.21 15.40 -9.21
CA ASP A 306 16.12 16.85 -8.94
C ASP A 306 16.48 17.67 -10.21
N GLU A 307 17.45 17.20 -11.01
CA GLU A 307 17.77 17.81 -12.30
C GLU A 307 16.64 17.62 -13.33
N ILE A 308 16.03 16.42 -13.38
CA ILE A 308 14.84 16.17 -14.23
C ILE A 308 13.72 17.14 -13.85
N VAL A 309 13.42 17.30 -12.56
CA VAL A 309 12.38 18.21 -12.06
C VAL A 309 12.70 19.65 -12.40
N LYS A 310 13.96 20.08 -12.26
CA LYS A 310 14.40 21.43 -12.64
C LYS A 310 14.17 21.69 -14.13
N ASN A 311 14.61 20.78 -15.01
CA ASN A 311 14.38 20.88 -16.46
C ASN A 311 12.89 20.87 -16.82
N TYR A 312 12.09 20.10 -16.06
CA TYR A 312 10.63 20.07 -16.21
C TYR A 312 10.01 21.42 -15.82
N GLN A 313 10.46 22.04 -14.74
CA GLN A 313 10.02 23.39 -14.32
C GLN A 313 10.31 24.48 -15.37
N GLU A 314 11.48 24.42 -16.00
CA GLU A 314 11.88 25.38 -17.02
C GLU A 314 11.04 25.22 -18.30
N LYS A 315 10.67 23.99 -18.67
CA LYS A 315 10.00 23.70 -19.94
C LYS A 315 8.47 23.64 -19.83
N TYR A 316 7.95 23.18 -18.69
CA TYR A 316 6.53 22.95 -18.40
C TYR A 316 6.15 23.59 -17.06
N PRO A 317 6.20 24.93 -16.92
CA PRO A 317 6.06 25.61 -15.64
C PRO A 317 4.71 25.35 -14.96
N ASP A 318 3.60 25.40 -15.69
CA ASP A 318 2.27 25.26 -15.12
C ASP A 318 2.03 23.84 -14.58
N GLU A 319 2.38 22.82 -15.38
CA GLU A 319 2.28 21.42 -14.96
C GLU A 319 3.23 21.10 -13.80
N SER A 320 4.38 21.74 -13.77
CA SER A 320 5.34 21.58 -12.68
C SER A 320 4.83 22.17 -11.36
N ILE A 321 4.22 23.35 -11.40
CA ILE A 321 3.59 23.96 -10.22
C ILE A 321 2.54 23.01 -9.65
N GLU A 322 1.68 22.47 -10.50
CA GLU A 322 0.62 21.55 -10.10
C GLU A 322 1.19 20.23 -9.55
N LEU A 323 2.17 19.60 -10.23
CA LEU A 323 2.81 18.38 -9.74
C LEU A 323 3.44 18.59 -8.35
N LEU A 324 4.20 19.66 -8.17
CA LEU A 324 4.87 19.94 -6.89
C LEU A 324 3.88 20.30 -5.78
N ARG A 325 2.77 20.97 -6.11
CA ARG A 325 1.68 21.22 -5.18
C ARG A 325 1.10 19.90 -4.65
N ARG A 326 0.81 18.95 -5.57
CA ARG A 326 0.26 17.64 -5.20
C ARG A 326 1.24 16.78 -4.41
N ILE A 327 2.52 16.76 -4.79
CA ILE A 327 3.57 16.05 -4.04
C ILE A 327 3.66 16.57 -2.60
N LYS A 328 3.51 17.89 -2.40
CA LYS A 328 3.52 18.51 -1.08
C LYS A 328 2.19 18.37 -0.31
N GLY A 329 1.15 17.82 -0.93
CA GLY A 329 -0.20 17.71 -0.35
C GLY A 329 -0.86 19.06 -0.07
N GLN A 330 -0.47 20.12 -0.81
CA GLN A 330 -1.01 21.45 -0.65
C GLN A 330 -2.36 21.61 -1.36
N MET A 331 -3.28 22.38 -0.76
CA MET A 331 -4.55 22.71 -1.39
C MET A 331 -4.34 23.61 -2.62
N PRO A 332 -5.26 23.58 -3.62
CA PRO A 332 -5.20 24.52 -4.76
C PRO A 332 -5.23 25.97 -4.31
N GLU A 333 -4.61 26.85 -5.11
CA GLU A 333 -4.71 28.30 -4.92
C GLU A 333 -6.17 28.73 -4.98
N ASN A 334 -6.58 29.68 -4.15
CA ASN A 334 -7.94 30.20 -4.05
C ASN A 334 -9.02 29.17 -3.58
N PHE A 335 -8.64 27.96 -3.15
CA PHE A 335 -9.59 26.92 -2.71
C PHE A 335 -10.55 27.43 -1.62
N GLU A 336 -10.07 28.14 -0.61
CA GLU A 336 -10.90 28.63 0.49
C GLU A 336 -11.90 29.70 0.01
N GLU A 337 -11.52 30.57 -0.93
CA GLU A 337 -12.40 31.58 -1.51
C GLU A 337 -13.48 30.92 -2.39
N ASN A 338 -13.09 30.00 -3.26
CA ASN A 338 -14.00 29.25 -4.13
C ASN A 338 -14.97 28.41 -3.31
N PHE A 339 -14.47 27.76 -2.24
CA PHE A 339 -15.33 26.99 -1.33
C PHE A 339 -16.33 27.89 -0.60
N LYS A 340 -15.91 29.07 -0.14
CA LYS A 340 -16.84 30.02 0.50
C LYS A 340 -17.95 30.42 -0.45
N ALA A 341 -17.65 30.78 -1.69
CA ALA A 341 -18.64 31.12 -2.69
C ALA A 341 -19.61 29.94 -2.96
N PHE A 342 -19.10 28.72 -3.06
CA PHE A 342 -19.91 27.50 -3.19
C PHE A 342 -20.81 27.29 -1.97
N LEU A 343 -20.31 27.48 -0.76
CA LEU A 343 -21.07 27.30 0.48
C LEU A 343 -22.19 28.36 0.59
N ASP A 344 -21.90 29.60 0.20
CA ASP A 344 -22.89 30.69 0.17
C ASP A 344 -24.03 30.35 -0.83
N ASP A 345 -23.72 29.80 -2.01
CA ASP A 345 -24.70 29.31 -2.98
C ASP A 345 -25.52 28.13 -2.42
N CYS A 346 -24.86 27.16 -1.78
CA CYS A 346 -25.54 26.05 -1.11
C CYS A 346 -26.52 26.53 -0.04
N ASN A 347 -26.18 27.58 0.70
CA ASN A 347 -27.02 28.13 1.75
C ASN A 347 -28.22 28.90 1.17
N LEU A 348 -28.02 29.65 0.07
CA LEU A 348 -29.06 30.37 -0.63
C LEU A 348 -30.05 29.42 -1.32
N ASN A 349 -29.53 28.35 -1.93
CA ASN A 349 -30.27 27.38 -2.74
C ASN A 349 -30.31 26.00 -2.08
N ASN A 350 -30.71 25.93 -0.80
CA ASN A 350 -30.71 24.67 -0.02
C ASN A 350 -32.03 23.89 -0.21
N PRO A 351 -32.18 23.07 -1.26
CA PRO A 351 -33.39 22.31 -1.51
C PRO A 351 -33.49 21.07 -0.61
N SER A 352 -34.73 20.66 -0.30
CA SER A 352 -34.94 19.34 0.30
C SER A 352 -34.57 18.24 -0.68
N MET A 353 -33.61 17.40 -0.31
CA MET A 353 -33.10 16.28 -1.15
C MET A 353 -32.49 15.17 -0.31
N ALA A 354 -32.25 14.01 -0.92
CA ALA A 354 -31.42 12.97 -0.32
C ALA A 354 -29.97 13.45 -0.19
N THR A 355 -29.30 13.21 0.96
CA THR A 355 -27.95 13.72 1.16
C THR A 355 -26.91 13.05 0.24
N ARG A 356 -27.17 11.86 -0.33
CA ARG A 356 -26.35 11.30 -1.44
C ARG A 356 -26.40 12.17 -2.71
N LYS A 357 -27.52 12.87 -2.98
CA LYS A 357 -27.61 13.82 -4.10
C LYS A 357 -26.92 15.14 -3.76
N ALA A 358 -27.01 15.58 -2.50
CA ALA A 358 -26.21 16.69 -2.00
C ALA A 358 -24.71 16.41 -2.14
N SER A 359 -24.27 15.18 -1.80
CA SER A 359 -22.90 14.74 -2.02
C SER A 359 -22.47 14.79 -3.49
N LYS A 360 -23.37 14.46 -4.43
CA LYS A 360 -23.06 14.63 -5.85
C LYS A 360 -22.81 16.09 -6.22
N ALA A 361 -23.67 17.01 -5.75
CA ALA A 361 -23.47 18.44 -6.01
C ALA A 361 -22.12 18.93 -5.43
N CYS A 362 -21.73 18.43 -4.26
CA CYS A 362 -20.40 18.68 -3.69
C CYS A 362 -19.28 18.09 -4.56
N LEU A 363 -19.41 16.86 -5.03
CA LEU A 363 -18.43 16.25 -5.93
C LEU A 363 -18.28 17.02 -7.25
N ASP A 364 -19.37 17.56 -7.80
CA ASP A 364 -19.33 18.40 -9.02
C ASP A 364 -18.45 19.65 -8.79
N PHE A 365 -18.42 20.19 -7.57
CA PHE A 365 -17.52 21.27 -7.17
C PHE A 365 -16.10 20.75 -6.89
N PHE A 366 -15.92 19.81 -5.95
CA PHE A 366 -14.60 19.40 -5.47
C PHE A 366 -13.75 18.73 -6.55
N VAL A 367 -14.30 17.88 -7.42
CA VAL A 367 -13.55 17.22 -8.50
C VAL A 367 -13.08 18.23 -9.56
N LYS A 368 -13.80 19.35 -9.72
CA LYS A 368 -13.39 20.44 -10.60
C LYS A 368 -12.25 21.25 -9.98
N GLU A 369 -12.35 21.57 -8.70
CA GLU A 369 -11.36 22.40 -7.99
C GLU A 369 -10.08 21.64 -7.60
N MET A 370 -10.18 20.32 -7.45
CA MET A 370 -9.11 19.44 -6.99
C MET A 370 -8.92 18.26 -7.96
N PRO A 371 -8.13 18.42 -9.02
CA PRO A 371 -7.88 17.34 -9.99
C PRO A 371 -7.29 16.06 -9.36
N GLU A 372 -6.60 16.18 -8.22
CA GLU A 372 -6.09 15.06 -7.43
C GLU A 372 -7.16 14.28 -6.65
N LEU A 373 -8.40 14.77 -6.60
CA LEU A 373 -9.52 14.05 -5.97
C LEU A 373 -10.02 12.95 -6.91
N ILE A 374 -9.51 11.74 -6.72
CA ILE A 374 -9.73 10.59 -7.59
C ILE A 374 -10.48 9.50 -6.84
N GLY A 375 -11.54 8.96 -7.42
CA GLY A 375 -12.28 7.91 -6.73
C GLY A 375 -13.40 7.29 -7.54
N GLY A 376 -14.33 6.63 -6.87
CA GLY A 376 -15.43 5.93 -7.51
C GLY A 376 -16.23 5.09 -6.53
N SER A 377 -16.82 4.01 -7.02
CA SER A 377 -17.66 3.11 -6.22
C SER A 377 -17.35 1.64 -6.46
N ALA A 378 -17.65 0.81 -5.45
CA ALA A 378 -17.67 -0.64 -5.59
C ALA A 378 -18.95 -1.08 -6.33
N ASP A 379 -18.98 -0.85 -7.65
CA ASP A 379 -20.06 -1.17 -8.58
C ASP A 379 -21.42 -0.51 -8.28
N LEU A 380 -21.42 0.60 -7.53
CA LEU A 380 -22.62 1.30 -7.08
C LEU A 380 -22.64 2.79 -7.51
N THR A 381 -21.90 3.15 -8.55
CA THR A 381 -21.75 4.55 -9.00
C THR A 381 -23.08 5.30 -9.17
N PRO A 382 -24.11 4.76 -9.85
CA PRO A 382 -25.40 5.45 -9.98
C PRO A 382 -26.17 5.58 -8.65
N SER A 383 -26.03 4.59 -7.77
CA SER A 383 -26.71 4.57 -6.47
C SER A 383 -26.05 5.49 -5.46
N ASN A 384 -24.72 5.52 -5.44
CA ASN A 384 -23.91 6.37 -4.55
C ASN A 384 -23.80 7.82 -5.07
N ASN A 385 -24.13 8.05 -6.35
CA ASN A 385 -23.99 9.35 -7.04
C ASN A 385 -22.54 9.87 -7.04
N THR A 386 -21.57 9.02 -7.39
CA THR A 386 -20.13 9.34 -7.32
C THR A 386 -19.50 9.74 -8.65
N TYR A 387 -20.26 9.81 -9.73
CA TYR A 387 -19.78 10.32 -11.02
C TYR A 387 -20.12 11.81 -11.16
N SER A 388 -19.12 12.69 -11.07
CA SER A 388 -19.30 14.14 -11.20
C SER A 388 -19.35 14.58 -12.66
N ALA A 389 -19.78 15.83 -12.90
CA ALA A 389 -19.78 16.41 -14.25
C ALA A 389 -18.35 16.52 -14.85
N SER A 390 -17.32 16.63 -14.00
CA SER A 390 -15.90 16.67 -14.38
C SER A 390 -15.20 15.30 -14.34
N SER A 391 -15.95 14.21 -14.12
CA SER A 391 -15.37 12.87 -14.07
C SER A 391 -15.09 12.33 -15.46
N SER A 392 -13.95 11.64 -15.59
CA SER A 392 -13.61 10.80 -16.72
C SER A 392 -13.10 9.44 -16.22
N THR A 393 -13.57 8.36 -16.83
CA THR A 393 -13.25 7.01 -16.33
C THR A 393 -11.80 6.65 -16.55
N PHE A 394 -11.13 6.25 -15.48
CA PHE A 394 -9.78 5.66 -15.51
C PHE A 394 -9.81 4.31 -16.24
N SER A 395 -8.98 4.16 -17.23
CA SER A 395 -8.85 2.93 -18.02
C SER A 395 -7.51 2.89 -18.77
N ASN A 396 -7.17 1.77 -19.40
CA ASN A 396 -5.97 1.68 -20.24
C ASN A 396 -5.98 2.65 -21.45
N LYS A 397 -7.18 3.09 -21.87
CA LYS A 397 -7.33 4.11 -22.94
C LYS A 397 -7.36 5.53 -22.41
N ASN A 398 -7.60 5.70 -21.13
CA ASN A 398 -7.62 6.98 -20.43
C ASN A 398 -6.93 6.83 -19.05
N PRO A 399 -5.59 6.70 -19.02
CA PRO A 399 -4.86 6.44 -17.79
C PRO A 399 -4.77 7.65 -16.85
N SER A 400 -5.12 8.85 -17.28
CA SER A 400 -5.27 10.05 -16.45
C SER A 400 -6.72 10.29 -15.98
N GLY A 401 -7.61 9.33 -16.18
CA GLY A 401 -8.99 9.43 -15.70
C GLY A 401 -9.08 9.51 -14.18
N ASN A 402 -10.03 10.28 -13.67
CA ASN A 402 -10.22 10.56 -12.25
C ASN A 402 -11.37 9.79 -11.60
N HIS A 403 -12.06 8.92 -12.36
CA HIS A 403 -13.13 8.05 -11.83
C HIS A 403 -12.75 6.58 -12.03
N ILE A 404 -12.68 5.85 -10.91
CA ILE A 404 -12.27 4.44 -10.87
C ILE A 404 -13.49 3.55 -10.66
N ASN A 405 -13.76 2.63 -11.59
CA ASN A 405 -14.73 1.57 -11.41
C ASN A 405 -14.07 0.39 -10.69
N TYR A 406 -14.23 0.32 -9.36
CA TYR A 406 -13.60 -0.75 -8.56
C TYR A 406 -14.24 -2.13 -8.76
N GLY A 407 -15.49 -2.20 -9.29
CA GLY A 407 -16.29 -3.42 -9.30
C GLY A 407 -16.76 -3.79 -7.89
N VAL A 408 -17.37 -4.95 -7.72
CA VAL A 408 -17.85 -5.44 -6.41
C VAL A 408 -16.65 -5.91 -5.58
N ARG A 409 -15.93 -4.95 -4.98
CA ARG A 409 -14.67 -5.17 -4.25
C ARG A 409 -14.48 -4.12 -3.15
N GLU A 410 -15.33 -4.11 -2.13
CA GLU A 410 -15.31 -3.10 -1.07
C GLU A 410 -14.02 -3.14 -0.26
N PHE A 411 -13.52 -4.35 0.05
CA PHE A 411 -12.27 -4.54 0.75
C PHE A 411 -11.09 -4.14 -0.13
N GLY A 412 -11.03 -4.65 -1.36
CA GLY A 412 -10.00 -4.31 -2.34
C GLY A 412 -9.95 -2.80 -2.63
N MET A 413 -11.10 -2.15 -2.85
CA MET A 413 -11.21 -0.70 -3.02
C MET A 413 -10.56 0.06 -1.86
N SER A 414 -10.94 -0.29 -0.63
CA SER A 414 -10.45 0.39 0.56
C SER A 414 -8.94 0.17 0.79
N ALA A 415 -8.42 -1.04 0.50
CA ALA A 415 -7.00 -1.34 0.57
C ALA A 415 -6.20 -0.62 -0.53
N ILE A 416 -6.74 -0.53 -1.75
CA ILE A 416 -6.15 0.24 -2.87
C ILE A 416 -6.08 1.73 -2.49
N MET A 417 -7.15 2.29 -1.92
CA MET A 417 -7.16 3.69 -1.46
C MET A 417 -6.09 3.96 -0.41
N ASN A 418 -5.85 3.03 0.53
CA ASN A 418 -4.74 3.16 1.48
C ASN A 418 -3.40 3.31 0.74
N GLY A 419 -3.16 2.50 -0.28
CA GLY A 419 -1.97 2.57 -1.10
C GLY A 419 -1.85 3.87 -1.90
N MET A 420 -2.96 4.40 -2.41
CA MET A 420 -2.98 5.68 -3.14
C MET A 420 -2.56 6.85 -2.24
N VAL A 421 -3.05 6.88 -0.99
CA VAL A 421 -2.63 7.90 -0.01
C VAL A 421 -1.16 7.74 0.37
N LEU A 422 -0.70 6.50 0.63
CA LEU A 422 0.69 6.20 0.98
C LEU A 422 1.67 6.60 -0.13
N HIS A 423 1.27 6.49 -1.39
CA HIS A 423 2.06 6.95 -2.52
C HIS A 423 2.24 8.48 -2.54
N GLY A 424 1.16 9.21 -2.24
CA GLY A 424 1.10 10.66 -2.34
C GLY A 424 0.73 11.18 -3.74
N GLY A 425 0.45 12.48 -3.83
CA GLY A 425 0.05 13.16 -5.08
C GLY A 425 -1.40 12.95 -5.50
N ILE A 426 -2.14 12.08 -4.81
CA ILE A 426 -3.54 11.74 -5.04
C ILE A 426 -4.31 11.77 -3.73
N LYS A 427 -5.55 12.25 -3.77
CA LYS A 427 -6.51 12.21 -2.66
C LYS A 427 -7.67 11.30 -3.05
N PRO A 428 -7.70 10.04 -2.58
CA PRO A 428 -8.71 9.09 -3.01
C PRO A 428 -10.02 9.22 -2.24
N TYR A 429 -11.15 8.93 -2.94
CA TYR A 429 -12.42 8.62 -2.31
C TYR A 429 -13.00 7.32 -2.86
N GLY A 430 -13.72 6.57 -2.02
CA GLY A 430 -14.36 5.32 -2.44
C GLY A 430 -15.71 5.14 -1.79
N ALA A 431 -16.68 4.66 -2.57
CA ALA A 431 -18.07 4.60 -2.15
C ALA A 431 -18.66 3.19 -2.23
N THR A 432 -19.54 2.92 -1.27
CA THR A 432 -20.43 1.76 -1.25
C THR A 432 -21.65 2.07 -0.37
N PHE A 433 -22.55 1.11 -0.15
CA PHE A 433 -23.61 1.25 0.85
C PHE A 433 -23.04 1.13 2.26
N LEU A 434 -23.64 1.78 3.23
CA LEU A 434 -23.15 1.75 4.62
C LEU A 434 -23.08 0.32 5.18
N VAL A 435 -24.03 -0.54 4.87
CA VAL A 435 -24.03 -1.94 5.32
C VAL A 435 -22.79 -2.70 4.84
N PHE A 436 -22.25 -2.38 3.67
CA PHE A 436 -21.07 -3.06 3.10
C PHE A 436 -19.74 -2.57 3.68
N THR A 437 -19.78 -1.67 4.68
CA THR A 437 -18.59 -1.43 5.52
C THR A 437 -18.12 -2.70 6.21
N ASP A 438 -18.99 -3.70 6.40
CA ASP A 438 -18.61 -5.00 6.94
C ASP A 438 -17.55 -5.70 6.09
N TYR A 439 -17.64 -5.60 4.75
CA TYR A 439 -16.59 -6.11 3.85
C TYR A 439 -15.31 -5.27 3.89
N ALA A 440 -15.43 -3.96 4.02
CA ALA A 440 -14.30 -3.02 3.98
C ALA A 440 -13.61 -2.80 5.32
N ARG A 441 -14.19 -3.29 6.42
CA ARG A 441 -13.84 -2.95 7.81
C ARG A 441 -12.36 -3.04 8.12
N ASN A 442 -11.68 -4.07 7.63
CA ASN A 442 -10.27 -4.30 7.90
C ASN A 442 -9.39 -3.19 7.31
N ALA A 443 -9.63 -2.78 6.06
CA ALA A 443 -8.85 -1.74 5.40
C ALA A 443 -9.16 -0.34 5.96
N VAL A 444 -10.42 -0.07 6.32
CA VAL A 444 -10.82 1.18 6.99
C VAL A 444 -10.11 1.33 8.33
N ARG A 445 -10.02 0.22 9.10
CA ARG A 445 -9.27 0.20 10.37
C ARG A 445 -7.78 0.48 10.16
N LEU A 446 -7.15 -0.10 9.12
CA LEU A 446 -5.74 0.18 8.81
C LEU A 446 -5.54 1.61 8.32
N SER A 447 -6.48 2.18 7.57
CA SER A 447 -6.46 3.61 7.23
C SER A 447 -6.38 4.49 8.47
N ALA A 448 -7.23 4.22 9.46
CA ALA A 448 -7.25 4.94 10.73
C ALA A 448 -5.96 4.72 11.56
N LEU A 449 -5.45 3.48 11.59
CA LEU A 449 -4.23 3.13 12.31
C LEU A 449 -2.98 3.85 11.74
N MET A 450 -2.87 3.92 10.42
CA MET A 450 -1.78 4.60 9.73
C MET A 450 -1.96 6.12 9.63
N GLY A 451 -3.12 6.65 10.02
CA GLY A 451 -3.39 8.08 9.89
C GLY A 451 -3.54 8.55 8.43
N LEU A 452 -4.15 7.74 7.58
CA LEU A 452 -4.32 8.04 6.15
C LEU A 452 -5.62 8.81 5.91
N PRO A 453 -5.60 10.00 5.31
CA PRO A 453 -6.77 10.84 5.08
C PRO A 453 -7.63 10.34 3.89
N ASN A 454 -8.02 9.08 3.90
CA ASN A 454 -8.95 8.51 2.95
C ASN A 454 -10.36 9.07 3.16
N ILE A 455 -11.13 9.17 2.08
CA ILE A 455 -12.53 9.60 2.11
C ILE A 455 -13.43 8.41 1.75
N PHE A 456 -14.14 7.89 2.73
CA PHE A 456 -15.09 6.79 2.56
C PHE A 456 -16.51 7.36 2.45
N VAL A 457 -17.15 7.14 1.32
CA VAL A 457 -18.50 7.62 1.04
C VAL A 457 -19.49 6.47 1.19
N TYR A 458 -20.34 6.53 2.21
CA TYR A 458 -21.30 5.48 2.53
C TYR A 458 -22.73 5.99 2.39
N THR A 459 -23.47 5.44 1.44
CA THR A 459 -24.87 5.81 1.22
C THR A 459 -25.83 4.76 1.77
N HIS A 460 -27.15 5.02 1.68
CA HIS A 460 -28.17 4.11 2.19
C HIS A 460 -28.01 3.88 3.71
N ASP A 461 -28.03 4.99 4.46
CA ASP A 461 -27.55 5.15 5.83
C ASP A 461 -28.43 4.54 6.92
N SER A 462 -29.61 4.04 6.58
CA SER A 462 -30.57 3.60 7.61
C SER A 462 -31.65 2.67 7.07
N VAL A 463 -32.48 2.14 7.96
CA VAL A 463 -33.67 1.34 7.64
C VAL A 463 -34.67 2.09 6.76
N ALA A 464 -34.60 3.43 6.70
CA ALA A 464 -35.47 4.27 5.89
C ALA A 464 -35.24 4.15 4.36
N LEU A 465 -34.20 3.41 3.94
CA LEU A 465 -34.04 3.06 2.52
C LEU A 465 -35.18 2.17 1.99
N GLY A 466 -35.78 1.34 2.88
CA GLY A 466 -37.04 0.62 2.69
C GLY A 466 -36.94 -0.65 1.85
N GLU A 467 -37.06 -0.51 0.53
CA GLU A 467 -37.34 -1.59 -0.42
C GLU A 467 -36.26 -2.67 -0.55
N ASP A 468 -35.00 -2.38 -0.24
CA ASP A 468 -33.90 -3.35 -0.38
C ASP A 468 -33.88 -4.42 0.74
N GLY A 469 -34.60 -4.15 1.85
CA GLY A 469 -34.78 -5.09 2.95
C GLY A 469 -33.57 -5.24 3.90
N PRO A 470 -33.63 -6.20 4.84
CA PRO A 470 -32.70 -6.27 5.98
C PRO A 470 -31.23 -6.45 5.62
N THR A 471 -30.91 -7.07 4.49
CA THR A 471 -29.53 -7.27 4.03
C THR A 471 -28.84 -5.97 3.61
N HIS A 472 -29.60 -4.88 3.40
CA HIS A 472 -29.11 -3.58 2.96
C HIS A 472 -29.41 -2.46 3.96
N GLN A 473 -30.11 -2.78 5.05
CA GLN A 473 -30.55 -1.83 6.08
C GLN A 473 -29.57 -1.81 7.26
N PRO A 474 -28.66 -0.82 7.35
CA PRO A 474 -27.65 -0.78 8.41
C PRO A 474 -28.29 -0.45 9.77
N ILE A 475 -27.85 -1.11 10.84
CA ILE A 475 -28.27 -0.89 12.23
C ILE A 475 -27.06 -0.51 13.08
N GLU A 476 -26.11 -1.44 13.27
CA GLU A 476 -24.96 -1.30 14.17
C GLU A 476 -23.76 -0.59 13.52
N HIS A 477 -23.77 -0.37 12.23
CA HIS A 477 -22.62 0.13 11.44
C HIS A 477 -22.13 1.51 11.92
N MET A 478 -23.06 2.40 12.30
CA MET A 478 -22.68 3.72 12.87
C MET A 478 -21.94 3.58 14.19
N VAL A 479 -22.32 2.65 15.04
CA VAL A 479 -21.64 2.40 16.32
C VAL A 479 -20.27 1.83 16.05
N THR A 480 -20.16 0.87 15.13
CA THR A 480 -18.90 0.25 14.73
C THR A 480 -17.90 1.27 14.17
N LEU A 481 -18.34 2.18 13.31
CA LEU A 481 -17.48 3.23 12.76
C LEU A 481 -17.06 4.23 13.86
N ARG A 482 -17.99 4.69 14.70
CA ARG A 482 -17.71 5.62 15.79
C ARG A 482 -16.77 5.05 16.86
N SER A 483 -16.78 3.73 17.07
CA SER A 483 -15.87 3.08 18.03
C SER A 483 -14.45 2.88 17.50
N THR A 484 -14.19 3.17 16.22
CA THR A 484 -12.85 3.05 15.60
C THR A 484 -12.03 4.29 15.98
N PRO A 485 -10.90 4.11 16.69
CA PRO A 485 -10.01 5.23 17.00
C PRO A 485 -9.49 5.90 15.72
N ASN A 486 -9.30 7.22 15.77
CA ASN A 486 -8.78 8.03 14.66
C ASN A 486 -9.59 7.91 13.35
N LEU A 487 -10.93 7.81 13.44
CA LEU A 487 -11.84 7.78 12.30
C LEU A 487 -12.92 8.85 12.46
N ASN A 488 -12.91 9.85 11.58
CA ASN A 488 -13.96 10.87 11.54
C ASN A 488 -15.23 10.32 10.90
N ASN A 489 -16.39 10.71 11.45
CA ASN A 489 -17.69 10.26 10.95
C ASN A 489 -18.64 11.46 10.83
N TRP A 490 -19.01 11.81 9.58
CA TRP A 490 -20.00 12.82 9.28
C TRP A 490 -21.30 12.18 8.79
N ARG A 491 -22.42 12.63 9.31
CA ARG A 491 -23.77 12.24 8.85
C ARG A 491 -24.61 13.51 8.66
N PRO A 492 -24.36 14.26 7.58
CA PRO A 492 -25.00 15.54 7.33
C PRO A 492 -26.49 15.40 7.03
N ALA A 493 -27.27 16.41 7.39
CA ALA A 493 -28.72 16.44 7.24
C ALA A 493 -29.20 17.11 5.94
N ASP A 494 -28.40 18.00 5.34
CA ASP A 494 -28.78 18.76 4.14
C ASP A 494 -27.56 19.12 3.27
N LEU A 495 -27.73 19.90 2.21
CA LEU A 495 -26.70 20.29 1.27
C LEU A 495 -25.57 21.09 1.95
N VAL A 496 -25.91 22.02 2.83
CA VAL A 496 -24.93 22.89 3.49
C VAL A 496 -24.01 22.07 4.42
N GLU A 497 -24.59 21.20 5.26
CA GLU A 497 -23.80 20.31 6.12
C GLU A 497 -22.98 19.32 5.28
N THR A 498 -23.51 18.85 4.15
CA THR A 498 -22.79 17.98 3.22
C THR A 498 -21.58 18.68 2.62
N ALA A 499 -21.69 19.95 2.24
CA ALA A 499 -20.59 20.75 1.72
C ALA A 499 -19.48 20.93 2.79
N VAL A 500 -19.87 21.23 4.03
CA VAL A 500 -18.91 21.35 5.14
C VAL A 500 -18.23 20.00 5.45
N ALA A 501 -18.96 18.89 5.44
CA ALA A 501 -18.43 17.56 5.67
C ALA A 501 -17.41 17.14 4.59
N TRP A 502 -17.70 17.43 3.32
CA TRP A 502 -16.75 17.20 2.23
C TRP A 502 -15.49 18.09 2.37
N LYS A 503 -15.67 19.39 2.71
CA LYS A 503 -14.53 20.30 2.93
C LYS A 503 -13.63 19.81 4.05
N ASP A 504 -14.19 19.36 5.16
CA ASP A 504 -13.43 18.77 6.28
C ASP A 504 -12.66 17.52 5.81
N ALA A 505 -13.32 16.63 5.07
CA ALA A 505 -12.73 15.41 4.55
C ALA A 505 -11.55 15.67 3.59
N VAL A 506 -11.71 16.59 2.61
CA VAL A 506 -10.64 16.90 1.65
C VAL A 506 -9.49 17.70 2.29
N SER A 507 -9.76 18.41 3.37
CA SER A 507 -8.74 19.18 4.11
C SER A 507 -7.97 18.32 5.13
N SER A 508 -8.45 17.11 5.45
CA SER A 508 -7.78 16.23 6.38
C SER A 508 -6.40 15.80 5.85
N THR A 509 -5.41 15.72 6.76
CA THR A 509 -4.04 15.30 6.44
C THR A 509 -3.58 14.04 7.17
N LYS A 510 -4.30 13.62 8.23
CA LYS A 510 -3.88 12.51 9.10
C LYS A 510 -5.02 11.63 9.59
N THR A 511 -6.26 11.89 9.17
CA THR A 511 -7.42 11.17 9.70
C THR A 511 -8.35 10.81 8.55
N PRO A 512 -8.70 9.53 8.37
CA PRO A 512 -9.70 9.13 7.40
C PRO A 512 -11.08 9.61 7.83
N THR A 513 -11.93 9.89 6.87
CA THR A 513 -13.29 10.42 7.09
C THR A 513 -14.33 9.54 6.41
N CYS A 514 -15.33 9.09 7.16
CA CYS A 514 -16.55 8.46 6.64
C CYS A 514 -17.62 9.53 6.46
N LEU A 515 -18.08 9.70 5.23
CA LEU A 515 -19.20 10.56 4.86
C LEU A 515 -20.44 9.68 4.64
N ILE A 516 -21.46 9.84 5.49
CA ILE A 516 -22.59 8.93 5.56
C ILE A 516 -23.85 9.64 5.11
N PHE A 517 -24.49 9.12 4.04
CA PHE A 517 -25.54 9.81 3.33
C PHE A 517 -26.83 8.98 3.22
N SER A 518 -27.97 9.68 3.28
CA SER A 518 -29.29 9.09 3.13
C SER A 518 -29.60 8.73 1.66
N ARG A 519 -30.38 7.66 1.47
CA ARG A 519 -31.05 7.37 0.19
C ARG A 519 -32.36 8.16 0.06
N GLN A 520 -33.14 8.23 1.12
CA GLN A 520 -34.37 8.99 1.20
C GLN A 520 -34.12 10.51 1.24
N GLY A 521 -35.10 11.28 0.83
CA GLY A 521 -35.06 12.75 0.93
C GLY A 521 -35.07 13.22 2.37
N THR A 522 -34.31 14.27 2.64
CA THR A 522 -34.28 15.01 3.91
C THR A 522 -34.74 16.44 3.70
N SER A 523 -35.32 17.03 4.73
CA SER A 523 -35.73 18.43 4.69
C SER A 523 -34.51 19.34 4.82
N ALA A 524 -34.50 20.44 4.09
CA ALA A 524 -33.52 21.49 4.29
C ALA A 524 -33.67 22.13 5.67
N ILE A 525 -32.56 22.44 6.31
CA ILE A 525 -32.54 23.12 7.62
C ILE A 525 -32.50 24.62 7.36
N THR A 526 -33.47 25.34 7.95
CA THR A 526 -33.46 26.81 7.92
C THR A 526 -32.36 27.31 8.87
N ARG A 527 -31.44 28.12 8.33
CA ARG A 527 -30.36 28.78 9.08
C ARG A 527 -30.68 30.27 9.18
N THR A 528 -30.55 30.83 10.37
CA THR A 528 -30.74 32.27 10.65
C THR A 528 -29.40 32.96 10.72
#